data_5f8a5ea1471d76e7dcc51d0c67c0ae33
#
_entry.id   5f8a5ea1471d76e7dcc51d0c67c0ae33
#
_cell.length_a   1.000
_cell.length_b   1.000
_cell.length_c   1.000
_cell.angle_alpha   90.00
_cell.angle_beta   90.00
_cell.angle_gamma   90.00
#
_symmetry.space_group_name_H-M   'P 1'
#
loop_
_entity.id
_entity.type
_entity.pdbx_description
1 polymer ?
#
loop_
_entity_poly.entity_id
_entity_poly.type
_entity_poly.pdbx_seq_one_letter_code
_entity_poly.pdbx_strand_id
1 'polypeptide(L)' 'METINYNGTTICVLCDNDMLTDCPIGSYAVIEDSGFYVAVRVEENNTPAIHIDPVPTLEDALDIIAGRLSFFA' A
#
# COMPACT_ATOMS: atom_id res chain seq x y z
N MET A 1 4.79 10.72 -6.00
CA MET A 1 4.59 9.58 -5.06
C MET A 1 4.99 10.02 -3.66
N GLU A 2 4.15 9.76 -2.70
CA GLU A 2 4.50 9.99 -1.31
C GLU A 2 5.00 8.70 -0.68
N THR A 3 5.90 8.84 0.28
CA THR A 3 6.46 7.69 0.99
C THR A 3 6.26 7.90 2.49
N ILE A 4 5.70 6.89 3.15
CA ILE A 4 5.45 6.90 4.58
C ILE A 4 6.28 5.80 5.21
N ASN A 5 6.95 6.09 6.31
CA ASN A 5 7.68 5.09 7.07
C ASN A 5 6.88 4.74 8.33
N TYR A 6 6.51 3.48 8.46
CA TYR A 6 5.77 2.98 9.61
C TYR A 6 6.55 1.83 10.25
N ASN A 7 7.13 2.09 11.42
CA ASN A 7 7.92 1.10 12.16
C ASN A 7 9.00 0.43 11.31
N GLY A 8 9.67 1.21 10.47
CA GLY A 8 10.74 0.71 9.60
C GLY A 8 10.26 0.13 8.29
N THR A 9 8.96 0.10 8.05
CA THR A 9 8.40 -0.40 6.80
C THR A 9 8.01 0.78 5.91
N THR A 10 8.40 0.73 4.65
CA THR A 10 8.08 1.77 3.68
C THR A 10 6.69 1.51 3.08
N ILE A 11 5.87 2.55 3.05
CA ILE A 11 4.57 2.52 2.39
C ILE A 11 4.58 3.59 1.31
N CYS A 12 4.37 3.20 0.06
CA CYS A 12 4.34 4.11 -1.07
C CYS A 12 2.89 4.46 -1.39
N VAL A 13 2.56 5.75 -1.42
CA VAL A 13 1.23 6.21 -1.83
C VAL A 13 1.36 6.70 -3.27
N LEU A 14 0.78 5.96 -4.21
CA LEU A 14 0.92 6.24 -5.62
C LEU A 14 -0.17 7.21 -6.11
N CYS A 15 0.26 8.20 -6.87
CA CYS A 15 -0.64 9.11 -7.57
C CYS A 15 -0.84 8.62 -9.01
N ASP A 16 -1.67 9.33 -9.78
CA ASP A 16 -2.12 8.88 -11.10
C ASP A 16 -1.00 8.46 -12.06
N ASN A 17 0.14 9.11 -11.99
CA ASN A 17 1.25 8.84 -12.92
C ASN A 17 2.38 8.01 -12.31
N ASP A 18 2.21 7.56 -11.08
CA ASP A 18 3.23 6.77 -10.41
C ASP A 18 3.09 5.30 -10.77
N MET A 19 4.21 4.60 -10.78
CA MET A 19 4.26 3.18 -11.12
C MET A 19 4.71 2.35 -9.92
N LEU A 20 4.14 1.16 -9.78
CA LEU A 20 4.51 0.22 -8.72
C LEU A 20 5.99 -0.19 -8.80
N THR A 21 6.57 -0.15 -10.00
CA THR A 21 7.98 -0.46 -10.18
C THR A 21 8.91 0.52 -9.47
N ASP A 22 8.40 1.68 -9.08
CA ASP A 22 9.17 2.66 -8.32
C ASP A 22 9.21 2.34 -6.82
N CYS A 23 8.44 1.35 -6.37
CA CYS A 23 8.39 0.94 -4.98
C CYS A 23 9.36 -0.19 -4.70
N PRO A 24 10.08 -0.16 -3.56
CA PRO A 24 10.99 -1.24 -3.21
C PRO A 24 10.26 -2.56 -3.00
N ILE A 25 10.86 -3.66 -3.40
CA ILE A 25 10.34 -5.00 -3.12
C ILE A 25 10.31 -5.20 -1.60
N GLY A 26 9.20 -5.74 -1.10
CA GLY A 26 9.00 -5.95 0.33
C GLY A 26 8.31 -4.79 1.03
N SER A 27 8.07 -3.69 0.33
CA SER A 27 7.29 -2.57 0.87
C SER A 27 5.80 -2.78 0.61
N TYR A 28 5.00 -1.86 1.13
CA TYR A 28 3.57 -1.80 0.82
C TYR A 28 3.30 -0.59 -0.05
N ALA A 29 2.20 -0.64 -0.79
CA ALA A 29 1.78 0.49 -1.61
C ALA A 29 0.27 0.68 -1.51
N VAL A 30 -0.18 1.91 -1.72
CA VAL A 30 -1.60 2.24 -1.80
C VAL A 30 -1.86 2.82 -3.18
N ILE A 31 -2.83 2.25 -3.88
CA ILE A 31 -3.21 2.67 -5.22
C ILE A 31 -4.61 3.27 -5.15
N GLU A 32 -4.78 4.45 -5.73
CA GLU A 32 -6.10 5.05 -5.91
C GLU A 32 -6.71 4.55 -7.21
N ASP A 33 -7.95 4.11 -7.15
CA ASP A 33 -8.70 3.64 -8.33
C ASP A 33 -10.15 4.09 -8.20
N SER A 34 -10.55 5.02 -9.08
CA SER A 34 -11.94 5.50 -9.19
C SER A 34 -12.52 6.03 -7.87
N GLY A 35 -11.71 6.72 -7.10
CA GLY A 35 -12.12 7.30 -5.82
C GLY A 35 -12.02 6.35 -4.64
N PHE A 36 -11.53 5.15 -4.87
CA PHE A 36 -11.27 4.17 -3.82
C PHE A 36 -9.79 3.87 -3.72
N TYR A 37 -9.38 3.26 -2.63
CA TYR A 37 -7.98 2.95 -2.37
C TYR A 37 -7.79 1.46 -2.15
N VAL A 38 -6.71 0.92 -2.70
CA VAL A 38 -6.36 -0.49 -2.55
C VAL A 38 -4.95 -0.58 -1.99
N ALA A 39 -4.80 -1.28 -0.87
CA ALA A 39 -3.50 -1.56 -0.28
C ALA A 39 -2.94 -2.86 -0.87
N VAL A 40 -1.69 -2.81 -1.32
CA VAL A 40 -1.03 -3.97 -1.93
C VAL A 40 0.34 -4.17 -1.30
N ARG A 41 0.86 -5.38 -1.41
CA ARG A 41 2.23 -5.68 -1.05
C ARG A 41 3.07 -5.73 -2.32
N VAL A 42 4.23 -5.08 -2.30
CA VAL A 42 5.13 -5.09 -3.46
C VAL A 42 6.05 -6.29 -3.35
N GLU A 43 5.86 -7.26 -4.23
CA GLU A 43 6.67 -8.48 -4.30
C GLU A 43 7.45 -8.48 -5.61
N GLU A 44 8.37 -9.44 -5.75
CA GLU A 44 9.30 -9.46 -6.88
C GLU A 44 8.59 -9.55 -8.24
N ASN A 45 7.54 -10.37 -8.33
CA ASN A 45 6.86 -10.63 -9.59
C ASN A 45 5.39 -10.24 -9.60
N ASN A 46 4.85 -9.72 -8.48
CA ASN A 46 3.45 -9.34 -8.42
C ASN A 46 3.22 -8.34 -7.30
N THR A 47 2.00 -7.82 -7.24
CA THR A 47 1.59 -6.86 -6.22
C THR A 47 0.20 -7.25 -5.72
N PRO A 48 0.09 -8.34 -4.96
CA PRO A 48 -1.22 -8.80 -4.50
C PRO A 48 -1.87 -7.81 -3.54
N ALA A 49 -3.18 -7.61 -3.70
CA ALA A 49 -3.94 -6.82 -2.76
C ALA A 49 -4.01 -7.56 -1.42
N ILE A 50 -3.90 -6.82 -0.32
CA ILE A 50 -3.93 -7.42 1.01
C ILE A 50 -5.31 -7.38 1.65
N HIS A 51 -6.32 -6.96 0.90
CA HIS A 51 -7.71 -6.98 1.33
C HIS A 51 -8.61 -7.20 0.10
N ILE A 52 -9.86 -7.56 0.35
CA ILE A 52 -10.78 -7.99 -0.72
C ILE A 52 -11.41 -6.79 -1.43
N ASP A 53 -11.95 -5.83 -0.67
CA ASP A 53 -12.70 -4.72 -1.23
C ASP A 53 -11.92 -3.41 -1.13
N PRO A 54 -11.94 -2.56 -2.17
CA PRO A 54 -11.38 -1.22 -2.08
C PRO A 54 -12.03 -0.42 -0.95
N VAL A 55 -11.27 0.46 -0.33
CA VAL A 55 -11.75 1.30 0.76
C VAL A 55 -11.89 2.75 0.31
N PRO A 56 -12.80 3.52 0.95
CA PRO A 56 -13.13 4.86 0.46
C PRO A 56 -12.11 5.94 0.79
N THR A 57 -11.19 5.71 1.73
CA THR A 57 -10.22 6.73 2.13
C THR A 57 -8.81 6.15 2.20
N LEU A 58 -7.83 7.04 2.04
CA LEU A 58 -6.42 6.69 2.22
C LEU A 58 -6.15 6.19 3.64
N GLU A 59 -6.76 6.81 4.65
CA GLU A 59 -6.58 6.41 6.03
C GLU A 59 -7.01 4.97 6.26
N ASP A 60 -8.12 4.55 5.66
CA ASP A 60 -8.59 3.17 5.77
C ASP A 60 -7.57 2.20 5.19
N ALA A 61 -6.98 2.54 4.05
CA ALA A 61 -5.95 1.70 3.42
C ALA A 61 -4.70 1.63 4.31
N LEU A 62 -4.29 2.75 4.89
CA LEU A 62 -3.13 2.76 5.80
C LEU A 62 -3.41 1.96 7.06
N ASP A 63 -4.64 1.98 7.58
CA ASP A 63 -5.03 1.20 8.75
C ASP A 63 -4.96 -0.31 8.45
N ILE A 64 -5.32 -0.72 7.25
CA ILE A 64 -5.21 -2.13 6.83
C ILE A 64 -3.74 -2.56 6.85
N ILE A 65 -2.86 -1.73 6.30
CA ILE A 65 -1.43 -2.02 6.28
C ILE A 65 -0.88 -2.07 7.71
N ALA A 66 -1.25 -1.09 8.54
CA ALA A 66 -0.81 -1.04 9.94
C ALA A 66 -1.25 -2.28 10.71
N GLY A 67 -2.48 -2.74 10.48
CA GLY A 67 -2.98 -3.95 11.10
C GLY A 67 -2.18 -5.19 10.71
N ARG A 68 -1.78 -5.29 9.46
CA ARG A 68 -0.93 -6.39 8.99
C ARG A 68 0.45 -6.35 9.66
N LEU A 69 1.04 -5.17 9.76
CA LEU A 69 2.36 -5.02 10.37
C LEU A 69 2.32 -5.31 11.86
N SER A 70 1.27 -4.88 12.55
CA SER A 70 1.12 -5.12 13.98
C SER A 70 0.94 -6.59 14.32
N PHE A 71 0.38 -7.37 13.39
CA PHE A 71 0.16 -8.78 13.59
C PHE A 71 1.49 -9.55 13.77
N PHE A 72 2.54 -9.06 13.14
CA PHE A 72 3.85 -9.71 13.17
C PHE A 72 4.83 -9.02 14.13
N ALA A 73 4.38 -8.00 14.82
CA ALA A 73 5.25 -7.24 15.72
C ALA A 73 5.35 -7.89 17.16
#